data_4559c51e00dd4b41d611dbb417c0c93f
#
_entry.id   4559c51e00dd4b41d611dbb417c0c93f
#
_cell.length_a   1.000
_cell.length_b   1.000
_cell.length_c   1.000
_cell.angle_alpha   90.00
_cell.angle_beta   90.00
_cell.angle_gamma   90.00
#
_symmetry.space_group_name_H-M   'P 1'
#
loop_
_entity.id
_entity.type
_entity.pdbx_description
1 polymer ?
#
loop_
_entity_poly.entity_id
_entity_poly.type
_entity_poly.pdbx_seq_one_letter_code
_entity_poly.pdbx_strand_id
1 'polypeptide(L)'
;MKAPLDFYFDFSSPYGYLASHKIDALAAKHGRAVDWRPMLLGAVFKQTGAAPLTMVPLKGDYSKRDFLRSARYHGIDFRMPSPFPISTQAAARIVLWTKARDPQLGVRVAKALYRGYFFDNRDISNADIAADIAAAAGADREGARASNDDPAIKEALRHEVDGAIARGVFGSPFIFVDGEPFWGLDRFDQIDRWLAGGGF
;
A
#
# COMPACT_ATOMS: atom_id res chain seq x y z
N MET A 1 3.28 19.27 -16.82
CA MET A 1 2.30 18.32 -16.19
C MET A 1 2.30 18.56 -14.69
N LYS A 2 1.14 18.49 -14.05
CA LYS A 2 1.07 18.55 -12.56
C LYS A 2 1.80 17.35 -11.96
N ALA A 3 2.44 17.51 -10.79
CA ALA A 3 3.15 16.42 -10.10
C ALA A 3 2.19 15.27 -9.71
N PRO A 4 2.64 14.01 -9.69
CA PRO A 4 1.81 12.91 -9.20
C PRO A 4 1.49 13.07 -7.71
N LEU A 5 0.44 12.37 -7.23
CA LEU A 5 0.22 12.17 -5.81
C LEU A 5 1.16 11.06 -5.33
N ASP A 6 1.89 11.26 -4.24
CA ASP A 6 2.64 10.17 -3.61
C ASP A 6 1.68 9.35 -2.74
N PHE A 7 1.52 8.07 -3.04
CA PHE A 7 0.68 7.15 -2.29
C PHE A 7 1.54 6.10 -1.58
N TYR A 8 1.79 6.33 -0.28
CA TYR A 8 2.51 5.38 0.57
C TYR A 8 1.56 4.31 1.11
N PHE A 9 1.94 3.06 0.92
CA PHE A 9 1.11 1.93 1.31
C PHE A 9 1.94 0.76 1.84
N ASP A 10 1.34 -0.03 2.74
CA ASP A 10 1.86 -1.31 3.22
C ASP A 10 0.80 -2.39 3.04
N PHE A 11 1.19 -3.53 2.53
CA PHE A 11 0.29 -4.65 2.28
C PHE A 11 -0.34 -5.25 3.55
N SER A 12 0.14 -4.91 4.75
CA SER A 12 -0.50 -5.28 6.01
C SER A 12 -1.58 -4.29 6.46
N SER A 13 -1.87 -3.24 5.66
CA SER A 13 -2.89 -2.26 5.98
C SER A 13 -4.23 -2.54 5.31
N PRO A 14 -5.29 -2.92 6.04
CA PRO A 14 -6.64 -3.03 5.48
C PRO A 14 -7.16 -1.72 4.88
N TYR A 15 -6.92 -0.57 5.53
CA TYR A 15 -7.28 0.73 4.96
C TYR A 15 -6.43 1.09 3.73
N GLY A 16 -5.17 0.65 3.67
CA GLY A 16 -4.33 0.76 2.48
C GLY A 16 -4.91 -0.02 1.30
N TYR A 17 -5.40 -1.24 1.56
CA TYR A 17 -6.11 -2.04 0.57
C TYR A 17 -7.35 -1.31 0.04
N LEU A 18 -8.21 -0.81 0.92
CA LEU A 18 -9.42 -0.09 0.51
C LEU A 18 -9.09 1.19 -0.28
N ALA A 19 -8.06 1.93 0.14
CA ALA A 19 -7.58 3.12 -0.56
C ALA A 19 -7.04 2.80 -1.96
N SER A 20 -6.38 1.64 -2.12
CA SER A 20 -5.81 1.19 -3.39
C SER A 20 -6.85 1.04 -4.52
N HIS A 21 -8.10 0.82 -4.18
CA HIS A 21 -9.21 0.75 -5.12
C HIS A 21 -9.70 2.12 -5.60
N LYS A 22 -9.37 3.20 -4.89
CA LYS A 22 -9.99 4.52 -5.11
C LYS A 22 -8.99 5.59 -5.53
N ILE A 23 -7.72 5.48 -5.14
CA ILE A 23 -6.73 6.55 -5.27
C ILE A 23 -6.49 6.96 -6.73
N ASP A 24 -6.40 6.00 -7.65
CA ASP A 24 -6.13 6.31 -9.06
C ASP A 24 -7.32 7.06 -9.70
N ALA A 25 -8.56 6.65 -9.41
CA ALA A 25 -9.74 7.34 -9.92
C ALA A 25 -9.86 8.76 -9.36
N LEU A 26 -9.55 8.94 -8.07
CA LEU A 26 -9.51 10.26 -7.43
C LEU A 26 -8.47 11.17 -8.10
N ALA A 27 -7.26 10.69 -8.30
CA ALA A 27 -6.20 11.47 -8.97
C ALA A 27 -6.57 11.79 -10.43
N ALA A 28 -7.07 10.81 -11.17
CA ALA A 28 -7.46 10.96 -12.58
C ALA A 28 -8.56 12.00 -12.78
N LYS A 29 -9.53 12.11 -11.87
CA LYS A 29 -10.58 13.15 -11.86
C LYS A 29 -9.99 14.57 -11.93
N HIS A 30 -8.79 14.77 -11.39
CA HIS A 30 -8.07 16.05 -11.37
C HIS A 30 -6.91 16.12 -12.37
N GLY A 31 -6.83 15.16 -13.32
CA GLY A 31 -5.75 15.08 -14.30
C GLY A 31 -4.38 14.81 -13.69
N ARG A 32 -4.35 14.09 -12.55
CA ARG A 32 -3.12 13.71 -11.84
C ARG A 32 -2.86 12.20 -11.96
N ALA A 33 -1.61 11.84 -11.93
CA ALA A 33 -1.16 10.46 -11.76
C ALA A 33 -0.92 10.15 -10.27
N VAL A 34 -0.74 8.89 -9.95
CA VAL A 34 -0.36 8.42 -8.60
C VAL A 34 1.00 7.73 -8.67
N ASP A 35 1.93 8.12 -7.83
CA ASP A 35 3.17 7.41 -7.58
C ASP A 35 2.98 6.45 -6.39
N TRP A 36 2.88 5.17 -6.70
CA TRP A 36 2.69 4.10 -5.73
C TRP A 36 4.00 3.76 -5.04
N ARG A 37 4.08 4.00 -3.73
CA ARG A 37 5.29 3.86 -2.90
C ARG A 37 5.10 2.82 -1.81
N PRO A 38 5.59 1.59 -2.00
CA PRO A 38 5.51 0.58 -0.95
C PRO A 38 6.40 0.96 0.22
N MET A 39 5.86 0.82 1.44
CA MET A 39 6.59 1.05 2.68
C MET A 39 6.38 -0.13 3.64
N LEU A 40 7.05 -0.11 4.79
CA LEU A 40 6.95 -1.14 5.82
C LEU A 40 6.48 -0.53 7.15
N LEU A 41 5.23 -0.74 7.52
CA LEU A 41 4.67 -0.28 8.80
C LEU A 41 5.44 -0.84 10.00
N GLY A 42 5.97 -2.06 9.91
CA GLY A 42 6.78 -2.64 10.97
C GLY A 42 8.02 -1.81 11.31
N ALA A 43 8.66 -1.18 10.31
CA ALA A 43 9.79 -0.28 10.53
C ALA A 43 9.34 1.03 11.21
N VAL A 44 8.22 1.58 10.75
CA VAL A 44 7.62 2.79 11.33
C VAL A 44 7.20 2.55 12.78
N PHE A 45 6.54 1.42 13.07
CA PHE A 45 6.11 1.08 14.43
C PHE A 45 7.31 0.91 15.38
N LYS A 46 8.41 0.35 14.89
CA LYS A 46 9.65 0.24 15.67
C LYS A 46 10.19 1.63 16.07
N GLN A 47 10.07 2.62 15.20
CA GLN A 47 10.55 3.97 15.48
C GLN A 47 9.59 4.78 16.35
N THR A 48 8.27 4.64 16.14
CA THR A 48 7.24 5.43 16.82
C THR A 48 6.75 4.82 18.13
N GLY A 49 7.09 3.56 18.41
CA GLY A 49 6.54 2.81 19.53
C GLY A 49 5.08 2.37 19.32
N ALA A 50 4.53 2.55 18.12
CA ALA A 50 3.17 2.12 17.79
C ALA A 50 3.09 0.61 17.57
N ALA A 51 1.87 0.10 17.48
CA ALA A 51 1.58 -1.31 17.18
C ALA A 51 0.47 -1.41 16.13
N PRO A 52 0.35 -2.56 15.44
CA PRO A 52 -0.79 -2.83 14.57
C PRO A 52 -2.11 -2.61 15.31
N LEU A 53 -3.06 -1.90 14.70
CA LEU A 53 -4.34 -1.55 15.34
C LEU A 53 -5.05 -2.76 15.98
N THR A 54 -4.98 -3.92 15.32
CA THR A 54 -5.60 -5.16 15.80
C THR A 54 -4.98 -5.73 17.08
N MET A 55 -3.78 -5.26 17.44
CA MET A 55 -3.05 -5.67 18.65
C MET A 55 -3.20 -4.66 19.80
N VAL A 56 -3.81 -3.50 19.54
CA VAL A 56 -4.03 -2.47 20.57
C VAL A 56 -5.29 -2.82 21.36
N PRO A 57 -5.23 -2.92 22.70
CA PRO A 57 -6.41 -3.19 23.54
C PRO A 57 -7.56 -2.23 23.22
N LEU A 58 -8.78 -2.72 23.22
CA LEU A 58 -10.03 -2.04 22.85
C LEU A 58 -10.12 -1.63 21.39
N LYS A 59 -9.07 -1.01 20.83
CA LYS A 59 -9.04 -0.60 19.41
C LYS A 59 -9.03 -1.77 18.44
N GLY A 60 -8.46 -2.91 18.84
CA GLY A 60 -8.30 -4.07 17.96
C GLY A 60 -9.65 -4.64 17.51
N ASP A 61 -10.57 -4.85 18.42
CA ASP A 61 -11.89 -5.39 18.09
C ASP A 61 -12.76 -4.39 17.33
N TYR A 62 -12.65 -3.11 17.67
CA TYR A 62 -13.29 -2.05 16.89
C TYR A 62 -12.74 -2.05 15.43
N SER A 63 -11.42 -2.07 15.27
CA SER A 63 -10.77 -2.01 13.95
C SER A 63 -11.21 -3.15 13.04
N LYS A 64 -11.28 -4.38 13.57
CA LYS A 64 -11.75 -5.56 12.80
C LYS A 64 -13.17 -5.36 12.25
N ARG A 65 -14.06 -4.78 13.06
CA ARG A 65 -15.44 -4.45 12.63
C ARG A 65 -15.44 -3.30 11.62
N ASP A 66 -14.58 -2.31 11.83
CA ASP A 66 -14.49 -1.13 10.98
C ASP A 66 -13.95 -1.45 9.59
N PHE A 67 -12.95 -2.33 9.46
CA PHE A 67 -12.45 -2.79 8.17
C PHE A 67 -13.58 -3.38 7.30
N LEU A 68 -14.38 -4.27 7.88
CA LEU A 68 -15.52 -4.91 7.20
C LEU A 68 -16.61 -3.89 6.85
N ARG A 69 -16.92 -2.96 7.76
CA ARG A 69 -17.91 -1.90 7.54
C ARG A 69 -17.46 -0.96 6.43
N SER A 70 -16.21 -0.51 6.47
CA SER A 70 -15.63 0.38 5.47
C SER A 70 -15.57 -0.28 4.10
N ALA A 71 -15.21 -1.56 4.02
CA ALA A 71 -15.22 -2.31 2.76
C ALA A 71 -16.63 -2.35 2.15
N ARG A 72 -17.64 -2.69 2.96
CA ARG A 72 -19.05 -2.69 2.51
C ARG A 72 -19.53 -1.30 2.08
N TYR A 73 -19.20 -0.27 2.85
CA TYR A 73 -19.55 1.11 2.53
C TYR A 73 -19.01 1.55 1.18
N HIS A 74 -17.79 1.10 0.84
CA HIS A 74 -17.15 1.43 -0.43
C HIS A 74 -17.44 0.42 -1.56
N GLY A 75 -18.21 -0.64 -1.31
CA GLY A 75 -18.49 -1.69 -2.30
C GLY A 75 -17.25 -2.48 -2.71
N ILE A 76 -16.29 -2.66 -1.80
CA ILE A 76 -15.02 -3.35 -2.05
C ILE A 76 -15.08 -4.75 -1.41
N ASP A 77 -14.78 -5.77 -2.19
CA ASP A 77 -14.63 -7.13 -1.69
C ASP A 77 -13.47 -7.20 -0.69
N PHE A 78 -13.76 -7.66 0.52
CA PHE A 78 -12.78 -7.74 1.59
C PHE A 78 -13.01 -8.98 2.46
N ARG A 79 -11.92 -9.66 2.77
CA ARG A 79 -11.87 -10.74 3.76
C ARG A 79 -10.70 -10.49 4.69
N MET A 80 -10.93 -10.60 6.01
CA MET A 80 -9.83 -10.55 6.96
C MET A 80 -8.93 -11.76 6.75
N PRO A 81 -7.64 -11.55 6.40
CA PRO A 81 -6.77 -12.67 6.10
C PRO A 81 -6.27 -13.38 7.36
N SER A 82 -5.81 -14.61 7.19
CA SER A 82 -5.16 -15.39 8.22
C SER A 82 -3.94 -16.11 7.62
N PRO A 83 -2.74 -15.90 8.22
CA PRO A 83 -2.40 -15.07 9.37
C PRO A 83 -2.49 -13.56 9.09
N PHE A 84 -2.66 -12.75 10.18
CA PHE A 84 -2.64 -11.30 10.13
C PHE A 84 -2.12 -10.71 11.47
N PRO A 85 -1.22 -9.70 11.48
CA PRO A 85 -0.49 -9.18 10.31
C PRO A 85 0.61 -10.15 9.85
N ILE A 86 1.14 -9.92 8.65
CA ILE A 86 2.27 -10.67 8.08
C ILE A 86 3.43 -9.75 7.73
N SER A 87 4.60 -10.33 7.46
CA SER A 87 5.72 -9.60 6.83
C SER A 87 5.38 -9.29 5.37
N THR A 88 5.54 -8.03 4.98
CA THR A 88 5.19 -7.56 3.63
C THR A 88 6.41 -7.25 2.76
N GLN A 89 7.61 -7.59 3.25
CA GLN A 89 8.87 -7.30 2.55
C GLN A 89 8.94 -7.96 1.17
N ALA A 90 8.53 -9.23 1.06
CA ALA A 90 8.55 -9.95 -0.20
C ALA A 90 7.69 -9.26 -1.26
N ALA A 91 6.45 -8.94 -0.92
CA ALA A 91 5.53 -8.24 -1.79
C ALA A 91 6.05 -6.84 -2.18
N ALA A 92 6.57 -6.07 -1.21
CA ALA A 92 7.11 -4.73 -1.45
C ALA A 92 8.31 -4.74 -2.41
N ARG A 93 9.23 -5.70 -2.27
CA ARG A 93 10.38 -5.88 -3.16
C ARG A 93 9.94 -6.20 -4.59
N ILE A 94 8.98 -7.09 -4.76
CA ILE A 94 8.43 -7.44 -6.09
C ILE A 94 7.83 -6.19 -6.75
N VAL A 95 7.09 -5.36 -6.00
CA VAL A 95 6.53 -4.12 -6.54
C VAL A 95 7.63 -3.14 -6.97
N LEU A 96 8.66 -2.94 -6.16
CA LEU A 96 9.77 -2.06 -6.54
C LEU A 96 10.51 -2.58 -7.78
N TRP A 97 10.76 -3.89 -7.84
CA TRP A 97 11.40 -4.52 -8.97
C TRP A 97 10.59 -4.39 -10.27
N THR A 98 9.27 -4.58 -10.22
CA THR A 98 8.37 -4.43 -11.37
C THR A 98 8.20 -2.97 -11.78
N LYS A 99 8.02 -2.07 -10.80
CA LYS A 99 7.86 -0.63 -11.02
C LYS A 99 9.08 -0.01 -11.69
N ALA A 100 10.29 -0.45 -11.34
CA ALA A 100 11.53 0.04 -11.96
C ALA A 100 11.63 -0.31 -13.45
N ARG A 101 10.94 -1.35 -13.92
CA ARG A 101 10.90 -1.82 -15.31
C ARG A 101 9.72 -1.26 -16.09
N ASP A 102 8.56 -1.29 -15.47
CA ASP A 102 7.30 -0.76 -16.00
C ASP A 102 6.47 -0.22 -14.81
N PRO A 103 6.35 1.11 -14.66
CA PRO A 103 5.56 1.71 -13.58
C PRO A 103 4.10 1.24 -13.54
N GLN A 104 3.47 1.02 -14.72
CA GLN A 104 2.10 0.56 -14.78
C GLN A 104 1.96 -0.91 -14.37
N LEU A 105 2.93 -1.75 -14.75
CA LEU A 105 3.00 -3.12 -14.28
C LEU A 105 3.17 -3.16 -12.76
N GLY A 106 4.03 -2.30 -12.20
CA GLY A 106 4.19 -2.18 -10.74
C GLY A 106 2.87 -1.90 -10.02
N VAL A 107 2.03 -1.02 -10.56
CA VAL A 107 0.69 -0.74 -10.01
C VAL A 107 -0.23 -1.95 -10.12
N ARG A 108 -0.26 -2.63 -11.29
CA ARG A 108 -1.08 -3.84 -11.46
C ARG A 108 -0.68 -4.95 -10.48
N VAL A 109 0.62 -5.15 -10.30
CA VAL A 109 1.18 -6.13 -9.36
C VAL A 109 0.82 -5.76 -7.92
N ALA A 110 0.95 -4.49 -7.54
CA ALA A 110 0.56 -4.03 -6.19
C ALA A 110 -0.92 -4.30 -5.90
N LYS A 111 -1.81 -3.99 -6.84
CA LYS A 111 -3.26 -4.28 -6.70
C LYS A 111 -3.54 -5.78 -6.62
N ALA A 112 -2.86 -6.59 -7.44
CA ALA A 112 -3.01 -8.05 -7.42
C ALA A 112 -2.54 -8.66 -6.09
N LEU A 113 -1.41 -8.20 -5.54
CA LEU A 113 -0.90 -8.65 -4.24
C LEU A 113 -1.84 -8.25 -3.10
N TYR A 114 -2.38 -7.04 -3.09
CA TYR A 114 -3.40 -6.62 -2.14
C TYR A 114 -4.64 -7.51 -2.19
N ARG A 115 -5.18 -7.77 -3.40
CA ARG A 115 -6.31 -8.67 -3.59
C ARG A 115 -5.97 -10.08 -3.11
N GLY A 116 -4.80 -10.59 -3.51
CA GLY A 116 -4.32 -11.91 -3.10
C GLY A 116 -4.36 -12.07 -1.57
N TYR A 117 -3.97 -11.06 -0.83
CA TYR A 117 -3.96 -11.10 0.63
C TYR A 117 -5.36 -10.86 1.23
N PHE A 118 -6.03 -9.73 0.88
CA PHE A 118 -7.27 -9.31 1.55
C PHE A 118 -8.56 -9.87 0.96
N PHE A 119 -8.51 -10.66 -0.08
CA PHE A 119 -9.67 -11.33 -0.64
C PHE A 119 -9.45 -12.82 -0.82
N ASP A 120 -8.36 -13.21 -1.50
CA ASP A 120 -8.08 -14.61 -1.82
C ASP A 120 -7.41 -15.36 -0.65
N ASN A 121 -7.05 -14.67 0.43
CA ASN A 121 -6.39 -15.20 1.63
C ASN A 121 -5.07 -15.93 1.33
N ARG A 122 -4.28 -15.40 0.38
CA ARG A 122 -2.96 -15.93 0.05
C ARG A 122 -1.89 -15.25 0.89
N ASP A 123 -0.98 -16.04 1.45
CA ASP A 123 0.12 -15.52 2.27
C ASP A 123 1.24 -14.91 1.41
N ILE A 124 1.16 -13.60 1.15
CA ILE A 124 2.14 -12.85 0.36
C ILE A 124 3.46 -12.57 1.10
N SER A 125 3.63 -13.03 2.35
CA SER A 125 4.94 -13.06 3.01
C SER A 125 5.84 -14.14 2.41
N ASN A 126 5.24 -15.16 1.82
CA ASN A 126 5.95 -16.18 1.05
C ASN A 126 6.29 -15.62 -0.34
N ALA A 127 7.59 -15.59 -0.65
CA ALA A 127 8.09 -14.99 -1.89
C ALA A 127 7.64 -15.74 -3.15
N ASP A 128 7.43 -17.06 -3.09
CA ASP A 128 6.95 -17.85 -4.23
C ASP A 128 5.48 -17.55 -4.51
N ILE A 129 4.64 -17.49 -3.47
CA ILE A 129 3.22 -17.11 -3.59
C ILE A 129 3.09 -15.68 -4.14
N ALA A 130 3.90 -14.75 -3.63
CA ALA A 130 3.89 -13.38 -4.12
C ALA A 130 4.35 -13.28 -5.59
N ALA A 131 5.36 -14.07 -5.99
CA ALA A 131 5.81 -14.15 -7.38
C ALA A 131 4.75 -14.76 -8.31
N ASP A 132 4.02 -15.78 -7.87
CA ASP A 132 2.90 -16.37 -8.63
C ASP A 132 1.79 -15.34 -8.88
N ILE A 133 1.46 -14.53 -7.86
CA ILE A 133 0.48 -13.45 -8.00
C ILE A 133 0.98 -12.38 -8.97
N ALA A 134 2.26 -12.00 -8.87
CA ALA A 134 2.86 -11.02 -9.76
C ALA A 134 2.88 -11.52 -11.22
N ALA A 135 3.17 -12.81 -11.43
CA ALA A 135 3.15 -13.44 -12.75
C ALA A 135 1.73 -13.43 -13.36
N ALA A 136 0.72 -13.73 -12.58
CA ALA A 136 -0.68 -13.63 -13.02
C ALA A 136 -1.08 -12.19 -13.40
N ALA A 137 -0.40 -11.18 -12.86
CA ALA A 137 -0.57 -9.77 -13.21
C ALA A 137 0.31 -9.31 -14.40
N GLY A 138 1.13 -10.22 -14.99
CA GLY A 138 1.94 -9.97 -16.17
C GLY A 138 3.43 -9.75 -15.91
N ALA A 139 3.92 -9.97 -14.69
CA ALA A 139 5.35 -9.92 -14.39
C ALA A 139 6.07 -11.22 -14.78
N ASP A 140 7.37 -11.14 -15.02
CA ASP A 140 8.21 -12.34 -15.10
C ASP A 140 8.32 -12.98 -13.71
N ARG A 141 7.87 -14.23 -13.60
CA ARG A 141 7.80 -14.97 -12.34
C ARG A 141 9.15 -15.17 -11.67
N GLU A 142 10.13 -15.59 -12.47
CA GLU A 142 11.45 -15.91 -11.95
C GLU A 142 12.17 -14.64 -11.48
N GLY A 143 12.11 -13.57 -12.28
CA GLY A 143 12.65 -12.28 -11.90
C GLY A 143 11.96 -11.68 -10.68
N ALA A 144 10.64 -11.79 -10.58
CA ALA A 144 9.87 -11.37 -9.40
C ALA A 144 10.29 -12.16 -8.15
N ARG A 145 10.48 -13.47 -8.27
CA ARG A 145 10.96 -14.29 -7.16
C ARG A 145 12.40 -13.94 -6.77
N ALA A 146 13.30 -13.82 -7.74
CA ALA A 146 14.72 -13.52 -7.53
C ALA A 146 14.91 -12.10 -6.93
N SER A 147 14.02 -11.15 -7.21
CA SER A 147 14.09 -9.79 -6.66
C SER A 147 14.12 -9.76 -5.13
N ASN A 148 13.60 -10.80 -4.48
CA ASN A 148 13.62 -10.91 -3.03
C ASN A 148 15.01 -11.14 -2.45
N ASP A 149 15.92 -11.70 -3.26
CA ASP A 149 17.29 -11.98 -2.85
C ASP A 149 18.27 -10.95 -3.39
N ASP A 150 17.85 -10.11 -4.33
CA ASP A 150 18.66 -9.06 -4.96
C ASP A 150 19.03 -7.96 -3.94
N PRO A 151 20.34 -7.74 -3.68
CA PRO A 151 20.81 -6.70 -2.77
C PRO A 151 20.37 -5.29 -3.19
N ALA A 152 20.30 -5.00 -4.48
CA ALA A 152 19.90 -3.68 -4.98
C ALA A 152 18.41 -3.40 -4.68
N ILE A 153 17.55 -4.40 -4.79
CA ILE A 153 16.12 -4.26 -4.46
C ILE A 153 15.90 -4.19 -2.93
N LYS A 154 16.69 -4.93 -2.15
CA LYS A 154 16.68 -4.81 -0.68
C LYS A 154 17.03 -3.39 -0.25
N GLU A 155 18.07 -2.84 -0.86
CA GLU A 155 18.51 -1.46 -0.59
C GLU A 155 17.50 -0.43 -1.08
N ALA A 156 16.90 -0.62 -2.26
CA ALA A 156 15.83 0.24 -2.77
C ALA A 156 14.64 0.29 -1.79
N LEU A 157 14.22 -0.85 -1.26
CA LEU A 157 13.15 -0.89 -0.26
C LEU A 157 13.55 -0.18 1.04
N ARG A 158 14.79 -0.34 1.49
CA ARG A 158 15.32 0.39 2.64
C ARG A 158 15.24 1.91 2.42
N HIS A 159 15.69 2.39 1.27
CA HIS A 159 15.63 3.81 0.91
C HIS A 159 14.19 4.34 0.84
N GLU A 160 13.25 3.57 0.28
CA GLU A 160 11.82 3.97 0.26
C GLU A 160 11.28 4.11 1.68
N VAL A 161 11.58 3.16 2.56
CA VAL A 161 11.13 3.18 3.97
C VAL A 161 11.76 4.34 4.74
N ASP A 162 13.08 4.51 4.63
CA ASP A 162 13.80 5.60 5.30
C ASP A 162 13.32 6.97 4.80
N GLY A 163 13.12 7.10 3.49
CA GLY A 163 12.57 8.31 2.86
C GLY A 163 11.14 8.62 3.31
N ALA A 164 10.28 7.59 3.43
CA ALA A 164 8.92 7.74 3.95
C ALA A 164 8.94 8.26 5.39
N ILE A 165 9.77 7.65 6.26
CA ILE A 165 9.92 8.05 7.65
C ILE A 165 10.45 9.49 7.77
N ALA A 166 11.48 9.85 6.99
CA ALA A 166 12.04 11.19 6.97
C ALA A 166 11.03 12.27 6.54
N ARG A 167 10.05 11.91 5.69
CA ARG A 167 8.93 12.76 5.29
C ARG A 167 7.77 12.78 6.30
N GLY A 168 7.88 12.06 7.41
CA GLY A 168 6.84 12.02 8.43
C GLY A 168 5.70 11.03 8.15
N VAL A 169 5.90 10.04 7.28
CA VAL A 169 4.91 8.97 7.06
C VAL A 169 4.88 8.04 8.27
N PHE A 170 3.76 7.98 8.95
CA PHE A 170 3.59 7.18 10.18
C PHE A 170 2.51 6.10 10.07
N GLY A 171 1.83 5.98 8.93
CA GLY A 171 0.73 5.04 8.74
C GLY A 171 0.47 4.72 7.27
N SER A 172 -0.53 3.87 7.00
CA SER A 172 -0.95 3.48 5.65
C SER A 172 -2.48 3.37 5.58
N PRO A 173 -3.16 3.96 4.58
CA PRO A 173 -2.59 4.75 3.48
C PRO A 173 -2.10 6.12 3.95
N PHE A 174 -1.05 6.64 3.32
CA PHE A 174 -0.57 8.00 3.52
C PHE A 174 -0.33 8.66 2.15
N ILE A 175 -0.90 9.83 1.93
CA ILE A 175 -0.87 10.50 0.63
C ILE A 175 -0.25 11.88 0.78
N PHE A 176 0.65 12.24 -0.14
CA PHE A 176 1.06 13.64 -0.29
C PHE A 176 0.45 14.22 -1.56
N VAL A 177 -0.14 15.39 -1.42
CA VAL A 177 -0.65 16.21 -2.52
C VAL A 177 0.11 17.54 -2.52
N ASP A 178 1.04 17.70 -3.46
CA ASP A 178 1.88 18.90 -3.57
C ASP A 178 2.61 19.27 -2.26
N GLY A 179 3.00 18.27 -1.50
CA GLY A 179 3.68 18.39 -0.20
C GLY A 179 2.75 18.37 1.01
N GLU A 180 1.44 18.53 0.83
CA GLU A 180 0.47 18.44 1.93
C GLU A 180 0.16 16.97 2.28
N PRO A 181 0.28 16.56 3.56
CA PRO A 181 0.08 15.17 4.00
C PRO A 181 -1.39 14.89 4.35
N PHE A 182 -1.88 13.72 3.92
CA PHE A 182 -3.18 13.17 4.28
C PHE A 182 -3.02 11.72 4.73
N TRP A 183 -3.47 11.41 5.93
CA TRP A 183 -3.43 10.05 6.44
C TRP A 183 -4.83 9.45 6.60
N GLY A 184 -5.06 8.33 5.93
CA GLY A 184 -6.29 7.55 6.03
C GLY A 184 -7.17 7.61 4.79
N LEU A 185 -7.97 6.57 4.59
CA LEU A 185 -8.97 6.50 3.53
C LEU A 185 -10.08 7.57 3.71
N ASP A 186 -10.38 7.90 4.95
CA ASP A 186 -11.39 8.89 5.34
C ASP A 186 -11.01 10.35 4.97
N ARG A 187 -9.79 10.57 4.49
CA ARG A 187 -9.33 11.88 3.96
C ARG A 187 -9.61 12.06 2.46
N PHE A 188 -10.11 11.07 1.76
CA PHE A 188 -10.27 11.13 0.30
C PHE A 188 -11.20 12.26 -0.17
N ASP A 189 -12.26 12.58 0.56
CA ASP A 189 -13.12 13.73 0.26
C ASP A 189 -12.39 15.07 0.48
N GLN A 190 -11.50 15.13 1.48
CA GLN A 190 -10.64 16.30 1.69
C GLN A 190 -9.62 16.43 0.58
N ILE A 191 -9.00 15.33 0.15
CA ILE A 191 -8.06 15.32 -0.99
C ILE A 191 -8.77 15.77 -2.28
N ASP A 192 -9.99 15.29 -2.53
CA ASP A 192 -10.79 15.68 -3.69
C ASP A 192 -11.03 17.21 -3.71
N ARG A 193 -11.44 17.76 -2.58
CA ARG A 193 -11.65 19.21 -2.42
C ARG A 193 -10.35 20.00 -2.54
N TRP A 194 -9.25 19.50 -1.96
CA TRP A 194 -7.92 20.11 -2.03
C TRP A 194 -7.42 20.20 -3.48
N LEU A 195 -7.56 19.13 -4.24
CA LEU A 195 -7.17 19.07 -5.65
C LEU A 195 -8.02 19.98 -6.54
N ALA A 196 -9.30 20.17 -6.21
CA ALA A 196 -10.22 21.05 -6.95
C ALA A 196 -9.94 22.54 -6.70
N GLY A 197 -9.62 22.91 -5.45
CA GLY A 197 -9.52 24.32 -5.03
C GLY A 197 -8.10 24.83 -4.81
N GLY A 198 -7.09 23.98 -4.83
CA GLY A 198 -5.72 24.37 -4.54
C GLY A 198 -5.42 24.58 -3.06
N GLY A 199 -6.21 23.98 -2.19
CA GLY A 199 -6.10 24.05 -0.74
C GLY A 199 -7.32 24.69 -0.05
N PHE A 200 -7.34 24.66 1.30
CA PHE A 200 -8.31 25.33 2.18
C PHE A 200 -7.71 25.53 3.56
#